data_3177b6835a75bf5b4927108655212b86
#
_entry.id   3177b6835a75bf5b4927108655212b86
#
_cell.length_a   1.000
_cell.length_b   1.000
_cell.length_c   1.000
_cell.angle_alpha   90.00
_cell.angle_beta   90.00
_cell.angle_gamma   90.00
#
_symmetry.space_group_name_H-M   'P 1'
#
loop_
_entity.id
_entity.type
_entity.pdbx_description
1 polymer ?
#
loop_
_entity_poly.entity_id
_entity_poly.type
_entity_poly.pdbx_seq_one_letter_code
_entity_poly.pdbx_strand_id
1 'polypeptide(L)'
;MRKLANVRFYWAESLVVSALMTSLPSRADDAIGVATSTRWDIYLSGYAYHDRGTYTEAQRRNLNETIWGGGLGRTYRNVRGNDESWYLIGIRDSHNRPQWMGGYSYEWLLPLKLQNGLELGGGLTALLIRRHGWHDGRPFPAVLPVASIGNRAVQLIATYVPHLSSQKEKGNILSLMLKLSM
;
A
#
# COMPACT_ATOMS: atom_id res chain seq x y z
N MET A 1 -11.83 43.37 1.62
CA MET A 1 -10.76 42.57 2.23
C MET A 1 -10.95 41.07 1.84
N ARG A 2 -10.31 40.61 0.78
CA ARG A 2 -10.38 39.20 0.31
C ARG A 2 -9.20 38.46 0.88
N LYS A 3 -9.49 37.30 1.55
CA LYS A 3 -8.54 36.42 2.24
C LYS A 3 -7.64 35.74 1.22
N LEU A 4 -6.36 36.10 1.19
CA LEU A 4 -5.27 35.34 0.59
C LEU A 4 -4.82 34.29 1.61
N ALA A 5 -5.44 33.13 1.61
CA ALA A 5 -5.01 32.03 2.44
C ALA A 5 -5.39 30.71 1.78
N ASN A 6 -4.65 30.25 0.76
CA ASN A 6 -4.75 28.86 0.30
C ASN A 6 -3.69 28.46 -0.75
N VAL A 7 -2.56 29.16 -0.84
CA VAL A 7 -1.54 28.85 -1.87
C VAL A 7 -0.36 28.00 -1.33
N ARG A 8 -0.30 27.72 -0.03
CA ARG A 8 0.91 27.08 0.55
C ARG A 8 0.93 25.55 0.59
N PHE A 9 -0.15 24.87 0.20
CA PHE A 9 -0.24 23.42 0.39
C PHE A 9 0.11 22.54 -0.83
N TYR A 10 0.12 23.10 -2.03
CA TYR A 10 0.38 22.32 -3.25
C TYR A 10 1.86 21.98 -3.51
N TRP A 11 2.79 22.70 -2.89
CA TRP A 11 4.22 22.49 -3.13
C TRP A 11 4.84 21.33 -2.37
N ALA A 12 4.29 20.92 -1.25
CA ALA A 12 4.82 19.81 -0.46
C ALA A 12 4.52 18.45 -1.11
N GLU A 13 3.34 18.30 -1.72
CA GLU A 13 2.97 17.05 -2.40
C GLU A 13 3.76 16.86 -3.70
N SER A 14 4.03 17.95 -4.42
CA SER A 14 4.83 17.91 -5.66
C SER A 14 6.30 17.55 -5.42
N LEU A 15 6.88 17.94 -4.29
CA LEU A 15 8.27 17.65 -3.95
C LEU A 15 8.50 16.17 -3.60
N VAL A 16 7.53 15.52 -2.94
CA VAL A 16 7.65 14.09 -2.60
C VAL A 16 7.57 13.22 -3.86
N VAL A 17 6.70 13.56 -4.80
CA VAL A 17 6.58 12.85 -6.08
C VAL A 17 7.82 13.06 -6.94
N SER A 18 8.37 14.28 -6.97
CA SER A 18 9.60 14.57 -7.72
C SER A 18 10.83 13.88 -7.15
N ALA A 19 10.96 13.78 -5.81
CA ALA A 19 12.08 13.09 -5.18
C ALA A 19 12.07 11.58 -5.45
N LEU A 20 10.89 10.97 -5.57
CA LEU A 20 10.75 9.56 -5.93
C LEU A 20 11.09 9.27 -7.40
N MET A 21 10.81 10.22 -8.29
CA MET A 21 11.11 10.07 -9.73
C MET A 21 12.61 10.23 -10.03
N THR A 22 13.36 10.99 -9.24
CA THR A 22 14.81 11.17 -9.43
C THR A 22 15.65 10.04 -8.87
N SER A 23 15.09 9.17 -8.03
CA SER A 23 15.77 7.98 -7.50
C SER A 23 15.53 6.71 -8.32
N LEU A 24 14.78 6.78 -9.42
CA LEU A 24 14.70 5.68 -10.36
C LEU A 24 16.05 5.51 -11.05
N PRO A 25 16.64 4.31 -11.09
CA PRO A 25 17.89 4.07 -11.78
C PRO A 25 17.76 4.50 -13.24
N SER A 26 18.66 5.39 -13.68
CA SER A 26 18.63 6.01 -15.02
C SER A 26 19.02 5.07 -16.17
N ARG A 27 19.09 3.77 -15.92
CA ARG A 27 19.34 2.73 -16.93
C ARG A 27 18.09 1.91 -17.15
N ALA A 28 17.47 2.10 -18.30
CA ALA A 28 16.37 1.26 -18.76
C ALA A 28 16.76 -0.23 -18.80
N ASP A 29 18.04 -0.54 -19.01
CA ASP A 29 18.57 -1.91 -19.02
C ASP A 29 18.62 -2.56 -17.64
N ASP A 30 18.74 -1.76 -16.54
CA ASP A 30 18.68 -2.26 -15.17
C ASP A 30 17.22 -2.34 -14.66
N ALA A 31 16.29 -1.59 -15.27
CA ALA A 31 14.88 -1.62 -14.93
C ALA A 31 14.15 -2.85 -15.52
N ILE A 32 14.71 -3.44 -16.56
CA ILE A 32 14.33 -4.78 -17.07
C ILE A 32 15.33 -5.77 -16.46
N GLY A 33 15.42 -5.81 -15.14
CA GLY A 33 16.09 -6.90 -14.46
C GLY A 33 15.43 -8.20 -14.95
N VAL A 34 16.21 -9.09 -15.57
CA VAL A 34 15.71 -10.38 -16.03
C VAL A 34 15.01 -11.02 -14.83
N ALA A 35 13.67 -11.04 -14.89
CA ALA A 35 12.88 -11.56 -13.79
C ALA A 35 13.28 -13.03 -13.60
N THR A 36 13.88 -13.36 -12.47
CA THR A 36 14.29 -14.72 -12.17
C THR A 36 13.09 -15.64 -11.97
N SER A 37 11.94 -15.05 -11.58
CA SER A 37 10.67 -15.76 -11.50
C SER A 37 9.50 -14.77 -11.53
N THR A 38 8.45 -15.18 -12.19
CA THR A 38 7.17 -14.44 -12.24
C THR A 38 6.08 -15.33 -11.68
N ARG A 39 5.17 -14.77 -10.89
CA ARG A 39 4.03 -15.49 -10.32
C ARG A 39 2.78 -14.62 -10.32
N TRP A 40 1.64 -15.28 -10.43
CA TRP A 40 0.35 -14.65 -10.21
C TRP A 40 0.02 -14.62 -8.73
N ASP A 41 -0.61 -13.54 -8.30
CA ASP A 41 -0.97 -13.35 -6.91
C ASP A 41 -2.47 -13.15 -6.77
N ILE A 42 -3.03 -13.75 -5.72
CA ILE A 42 -4.37 -13.49 -5.21
C ILE A 42 -4.19 -12.74 -3.89
N TYR A 43 -4.81 -11.58 -3.79
CA TYR A 43 -4.85 -10.79 -2.55
C TYR A 43 -6.19 -11.01 -1.86
N LEU A 44 -6.14 -11.34 -0.57
CA LEU A 44 -7.32 -11.42 0.29
C LEU A 44 -7.14 -10.40 1.40
N SER A 45 -8.07 -9.47 1.52
CA SER A 45 -8.08 -8.48 2.58
C SER A 45 -8.98 -8.94 3.71
N GLY A 46 -8.62 -8.66 4.95
CA GLY A 46 -9.39 -9.13 6.09
C GLY A 46 -9.44 -8.18 7.27
N TYR A 47 -8.43 -7.35 7.50
CA TYR A 47 -8.35 -6.58 8.71
C TYR A 47 -7.73 -5.19 8.51
N ALA A 48 -8.33 -4.16 9.12
CA ALA A 48 -7.80 -2.82 9.23
C ALA A 48 -7.81 -2.39 10.69
N TYR A 49 -6.66 -2.43 11.33
CA TYR A 49 -6.51 -1.97 12.70
C TYR A 49 -6.48 -0.44 12.75
N HIS A 50 -7.41 0.14 13.51
CA HIS A 50 -7.45 1.58 13.80
C HIS A 50 -6.74 1.85 15.12
N ASP A 51 -5.66 2.62 15.07
CA ASP A 51 -4.82 2.88 16.22
C ASP A 51 -5.61 3.54 17.36
N ARG A 52 -5.59 2.90 18.53
CA ARG A 52 -6.34 3.31 19.73
C ARG A 52 -5.82 4.61 20.35
N GLY A 53 -4.60 5.02 20.02
CA GLY A 53 -4.02 6.29 20.45
C GLY A 53 -4.50 7.48 19.64
N THR A 54 -4.94 7.25 18.40
CA THR A 54 -5.36 8.31 17.46
C THR A 54 -6.86 8.36 17.21
N TYR A 55 -7.59 7.25 17.43
CA TYR A 55 -9.05 7.18 17.32
C TYR A 55 -9.70 7.14 18.70
N THR A 56 -10.73 7.96 18.92
CA THR A 56 -11.57 7.87 20.10
C THR A 56 -12.44 6.60 20.08
N GLU A 57 -12.91 6.15 21.23
CA GLU A 57 -13.78 4.98 21.31
C GLU A 57 -15.09 5.16 20.52
N ALA A 58 -15.67 6.36 20.56
CA ALA A 58 -16.88 6.69 19.81
C ALA A 58 -16.67 6.61 18.28
N GLN A 59 -15.49 7.03 17.80
CA GLN A 59 -15.13 6.92 16.39
C GLN A 59 -14.97 5.45 15.97
N ARG A 60 -14.29 4.63 16.80
CA ARG A 60 -14.06 3.21 16.51
C ARG A 60 -15.33 2.37 16.47
N ARG A 61 -16.33 2.68 17.29
CA ARG A 61 -17.63 1.97 17.29
C ARG A 61 -18.36 2.07 15.94
N ASN A 62 -18.07 3.09 15.15
CA ASN A 62 -18.66 3.32 13.82
C ASN A 62 -17.78 2.79 12.68
N LEU A 63 -16.63 2.17 12.98
CA LEU A 63 -15.69 1.65 11.99
C LEU A 63 -15.73 0.12 11.98
N ASN A 64 -15.80 -0.45 10.80
CA ASN A 64 -15.64 -1.88 10.61
C ASN A 64 -14.14 -2.18 10.43
N GLU A 65 -13.55 -2.92 11.37
CA GLU A 65 -12.17 -3.38 11.26
C GLU A 65 -12.02 -4.61 10.36
N THR A 66 -13.12 -5.35 10.16
CA THR A 66 -13.13 -6.48 9.23
C THR A 66 -13.46 -5.98 7.83
N ILE A 67 -12.43 -5.78 7.02
CA ILE A 67 -12.55 -5.32 5.65
C ILE A 67 -12.48 -6.51 4.70
N TRP A 68 -13.59 -6.79 4.01
CA TRP A 68 -13.66 -7.89 3.05
C TRP A 68 -13.39 -7.40 1.64
N GLY A 69 -12.63 -8.21 0.91
CA GLY A 69 -12.35 -7.97 -0.48
C GLY A 69 -11.13 -8.77 -0.93
N GLY A 70 -10.74 -8.51 -2.17
CA GLY A 70 -9.61 -9.22 -2.75
C GLY A 70 -9.15 -8.56 -4.03
N GLY A 71 -8.13 -9.14 -4.62
CA GLY A 71 -7.56 -8.65 -5.84
C GLY A 71 -6.65 -9.64 -6.50
N LEU A 72 -6.15 -9.23 -7.64
CA LEU A 72 -5.18 -9.98 -8.43
C LEU A 72 -3.94 -9.13 -8.62
N GLY A 73 -2.81 -9.80 -8.76
CA GLY A 73 -1.55 -9.15 -9.06
C GLY A 73 -0.57 -10.07 -9.74
N ARG A 74 0.58 -9.52 -9.99
CA ARG A 74 1.70 -10.23 -10.58
C ARG A 74 2.98 -9.75 -9.93
N THR A 75 3.74 -10.69 -9.35
CA THR A 75 5.02 -10.43 -8.72
C THR A 75 6.16 -10.93 -9.57
N TYR A 76 7.19 -10.12 -9.68
CA TYR A 76 8.47 -10.42 -10.31
C TYR A 76 9.54 -10.44 -9.24
N ARG A 77 10.29 -11.52 -9.15
CA ARG A 77 11.51 -11.56 -8.33
C ARG A 77 12.68 -11.14 -9.20
N ASN A 78 13.28 -10.00 -8.89
CA ASN A 78 14.42 -9.49 -9.64
C ASN A 78 15.72 -10.23 -9.30
N VAL A 79 16.79 -9.93 -10.05
CA VAL A 79 18.12 -10.56 -9.88
C VAL A 79 18.76 -10.32 -8.52
N ARG A 80 18.32 -9.31 -7.76
CA ARG A 80 18.77 -9.01 -6.41
C ARG A 80 17.99 -9.78 -5.34
N GLY A 81 17.01 -10.60 -5.74
CA GLY A 81 16.15 -11.35 -4.85
C GLY A 81 15.00 -10.54 -4.24
N ASN A 82 14.73 -9.33 -4.72
CA ASN A 82 13.65 -8.46 -4.25
C ASN A 82 12.38 -8.68 -5.07
N ASP A 83 11.22 -8.41 -4.49
CA ASP A 83 9.93 -8.54 -5.16
C ASP A 83 9.41 -7.20 -5.67
N GLU A 84 8.94 -7.22 -6.92
CA GLU A 84 8.27 -6.13 -7.60
C GLU A 84 6.87 -6.60 -8.00
N SER A 85 5.82 -5.95 -7.49
CA SER A 85 4.45 -6.43 -7.67
C SER A 85 3.57 -5.35 -8.27
N TRP A 86 2.79 -5.71 -9.30
CA TRP A 86 1.66 -4.95 -9.79
C TRP A 86 0.37 -5.57 -9.29
N TYR A 87 -0.57 -4.77 -8.87
CA TYR A 87 -1.81 -5.28 -8.30
C TYR A 87 -3.02 -4.38 -8.56
N LEU A 88 -4.19 -5.02 -8.53
CA LEU A 88 -5.50 -4.37 -8.51
C LEU A 88 -6.36 -5.05 -7.46
N ILE A 89 -6.83 -4.28 -6.47
CA ILE A 89 -7.54 -4.77 -5.30
C ILE A 89 -8.83 -3.98 -5.13
N GLY A 90 -9.94 -4.70 -4.91
CA GLY A 90 -11.22 -4.15 -4.53
C GLY A 90 -11.62 -4.64 -3.14
N ILE A 91 -11.88 -3.71 -2.24
CA ILE A 91 -12.27 -4.00 -0.85
C ILE A 91 -13.50 -3.18 -0.45
N ARG A 92 -14.10 -3.55 0.67
CA ARG A 92 -14.98 -2.64 1.41
C ARG A 92 -14.16 -1.87 2.43
N ASP A 93 -14.32 -0.56 2.46
CA ASP A 93 -13.64 0.28 3.46
C ASP A 93 -14.26 0.11 4.86
N SER A 94 -13.69 0.77 5.86
CA SER A 94 -14.19 0.72 7.24
C SER A 94 -15.63 1.25 7.42
N HIS A 95 -16.20 1.90 6.41
CA HIS A 95 -17.59 2.33 6.36
C HIS A 95 -18.47 1.42 5.49
N ASN A 96 -17.98 0.22 5.13
CA ASN A 96 -18.64 -0.74 4.26
C ASN A 96 -18.93 -0.24 2.83
N ARG A 97 -18.15 0.72 2.32
CA ARG A 97 -18.25 1.29 0.98
C ARG A 97 -17.20 0.70 0.05
N PRO A 98 -17.46 0.56 -1.26
CA PRO A 98 -16.49 0.04 -2.20
C PRO A 98 -15.28 0.98 -2.33
N GLN A 99 -14.09 0.41 -2.23
CA GLN A 99 -12.80 1.05 -2.45
C GLN A 99 -11.97 0.21 -3.41
N TRP A 100 -11.36 0.87 -4.40
CA TRP A 100 -10.48 0.25 -5.37
C TRP A 100 -9.08 0.82 -5.22
N MET A 101 -8.10 -0.05 -5.34
CA MET A 101 -6.68 0.31 -5.26
C MET A 101 -5.93 -0.43 -6.36
N GLY A 102 -5.13 0.30 -7.13
CA GLY A 102 -4.23 -0.30 -8.11
C GLY A 102 -2.87 0.35 -8.00
N GLY A 103 -1.81 -0.45 -8.04
CA GLY A 103 -0.49 0.09 -7.79
C GLY A 103 0.66 -0.84 -8.10
N TYR A 104 1.83 -0.35 -7.74
CA TYR A 104 3.10 -1.04 -7.82
C TYR A 104 3.76 -1.00 -6.46
N SER A 105 4.30 -2.14 -6.00
CA SER A 105 5.13 -2.23 -4.80
C SER A 105 6.52 -2.76 -5.13
N TYR A 106 7.50 -2.25 -4.39
CA TYR A 106 8.85 -2.77 -4.36
C TYR A 106 9.18 -3.16 -2.93
N GLU A 107 9.56 -4.42 -2.73
CA GLU A 107 9.89 -4.98 -1.42
C GLU A 107 11.31 -5.55 -1.43
N TRP A 108 12.16 -5.04 -0.55
CA TRP A 108 13.43 -5.66 -0.20
C TRP A 108 13.16 -6.86 0.68
N LEU A 109 13.70 -8.01 0.32
CA LEU A 109 13.47 -9.26 1.01
C LEU A 109 14.71 -9.71 1.76
N LEU A 110 14.52 -10.07 3.03
CA LEU A 110 15.52 -10.69 3.88
C LEU A 110 15.13 -12.14 4.12
N PRO A 111 15.84 -13.11 3.51
CA PRO A 111 15.58 -14.52 3.76
C PRO A 111 15.97 -14.86 5.20
N LEU A 112 15.05 -15.44 5.94
CA LEU A 112 15.33 -15.98 7.26
C LEU A 112 15.87 -17.40 7.07
N LYS A 113 16.99 -17.72 7.75
CA LYS A 113 17.62 -19.05 7.68
C LYS A 113 16.79 -20.11 8.42
N LEU A 114 15.50 -20.19 8.12
CA LEU A 114 14.56 -21.17 8.66
C LEU A 114 14.19 -22.18 7.58
N GLN A 115 13.87 -23.41 7.98
CA GLN A 115 13.66 -24.54 7.08
C GLN A 115 12.54 -24.34 6.02
N ASN A 116 11.62 -23.39 6.22
CA ASN A 116 10.44 -23.21 5.38
C ASN A 116 10.55 -22.10 4.33
N GLY A 117 11.76 -21.58 4.06
CA GLY A 117 11.96 -20.47 3.12
C GLY A 117 11.22 -19.20 3.53
N LEU A 118 11.12 -18.95 4.83
CA LEU A 118 10.48 -17.75 5.38
C LEU A 118 11.32 -16.52 5.05
N GLU A 119 10.67 -15.46 4.58
CA GLU A 119 11.26 -14.19 4.21
C GLU A 119 10.55 -13.06 4.95
N LEU A 120 11.30 -12.05 5.36
CA LEU A 120 10.77 -10.75 5.78
C LEU A 120 10.93 -9.78 4.64
N GLY A 121 9.88 -9.05 4.31
CA GLY A 121 9.86 -7.99 3.33
C GLY A 121 9.65 -6.64 3.96
N GLY A 122 10.27 -5.62 3.37
CA GLY A 122 10.01 -4.22 3.70
C GLY A 122 10.18 -3.36 2.47
N GLY A 123 9.31 -2.37 2.27
CA GLY A 123 9.37 -1.59 1.06
C GLY A 123 8.36 -0.45 1.00
N LEU A 124 8.08 -0.04 -0.22
CA LEU A 124 7.11 1.01 -0.53
C LEU A 124 6.14 0.54 -1.62
N THR A 125 4.92 1.02 -1.52
CA THR A 125 3.93 0.88 -2.57
C THR A 125 3.43 2.24 -3.03
N ALA A 126 3.46 2.47 -4.36
CA ALA A 126 2.84 3.62 -5.01
C ALA A 126 1.54 3.17 -5.67
N LEU A 127 0.43 3.82 -5.32
CA LEU A 127 -0.88 3.35 -5.75
C LEU A 127 -1.86 4.51 -6.02
N LEU A 128 -2.87 4.22 -6.83
CA LEU A 128 -4.05 5.05 -7.00
C LEU A 128 -5.19 4.43 -6.16
N ILE A 129 -5.81 5.25 -5.33
CA ILE A 129 -6.94 4.86 -4.50
C ILE A 129 -8.18 5.59 -4.98
N ARG A 130 -9.27 4.83 -5.22
CA ARG A 130 -10.60 5.39 -5.45
C ARG A 130 -11.50 4.99 -4.29
N ARG A 131 -11.95 5.97 -3.50
CA ARG A 131 -12.80 5.78 -2.33
C ARG A 131 -14.01 6.71 -2.39
N HIS A 132 -15.18 6.20 -2.04
CA HIS A 132 -16.38 7.02 -1.97
C HIS A 132 -16.27 8.06 -0.85
N GLY A 133 -16.65 9.30 -1.15
CA GLY A 133 -16.61 10.41 -0.18
C GLY A 133 -15.25 11.10 -0.02
N TRP A 134 -14.23 10.67 -0.78
CA TRP A 134 -12.92 11.29 -0.87
C TRP A 134 -12.68 11.81 -2.29
N HIS A 135 -12.11 13.03 -2.41
CA HIS A 135 -11.80 13.66 -3.70
C HIS A 135 -12.96 13.56 -4.73
N ASP A 136 -14.21 13.72 -4.27
CA ASP A 136 -15.43 13.58 -5.10
C ASP A 136 -15.52 12.23 -5.82
N GLY A 137 -14.96 11.18 -5.24
CA GLY A 137 -14.90 9.84 -5.83
C GLY A 137 -13.87 9.69 -6.95
N ARG A 138 -13.00 10.67 -7.15
CA ARG A 138 -11.88 10.59 -8.11
C ARG A 138 -10.73 9.79 -7.52
N PRO A 139 -9.97 9.06 -8.35
CA PRO A 139 -8.74 8.42 -7.91
C PRO A 139 -7.71 9.46 -7.45
N PHE A 140 -7.00 9.16 -6.37
CA PHE A 140 -5.89 9.98 -5.88
C PHE A 140 -4.65 9.12 -5.62
N PRO A 141 -3.43 9.65 -5.83
CA PRO A 141 -2.20 8.92 -5.61
C PRO A 141 -1.85 8.84 -4.12
N ALA A 142 -1.21 7.75 -3.72
CA ALA A 142 -0.62 7.57 -2.41
C ALA A 142 0.67 6.77 -2.51
N VAL A 143 1.61 7.02 -1.59
CA VAL A 143 2.80 6.21 -1.37
C VAL A 143 2.80 5.78 0.09
N LEU A 144 2.83 4.47 0.31
CA LEU A 144 2.69 3.90 1.64
C LEU A 144 3.84 2.90 1.91
N PRO A 145 4.32 2.82 3.15
CA PRO A 145 5.21 1.74 3.55
C PRO A 145 4.47 0.41 3.55
N VAL A 146 5.17 -0.63 3.11
CA VAL A 146 4.70 -2.01 3.12
C VAL A 146 5.71 -2.88 3.84
N ALA A 147 5.22 -3.84 4.60
CA ALA A 147 6.00 -4.90 5.20
C ALA A 147 5.34 -6.24 4.91
N SER A 148 6.12 -7.30 4.79
CA SER A 148 5.58 -8.64 4.57
C SER A 148 6.35 -9.69 5.37
N ILE A 149 5.68 -10.77 5.68
CA ILE A 149 6.27 -11.96 6.27
C ILE A 149 5.61 -13.20 5.65
N GLY A 150 6.41 -14.17 5.26
CA GLY A 150 5.90 -15.40 4.66
C GLY A 150 6.94 -16.09 3.80
N ASN A 151 6.47 -16.97 2.95
CA ASN A 151 7.29 -17.64 1.95
C ASN A 151 6.81 -17.26 0.53
N ARG A 152 7.42 -17.86 -0.50
CA ARG A 152 7.06 -17.57 -1.89
C ARG A 152 5.60 -17.85 -2.25
N ALA A 153 4.92 -18.78 -1.57
CA ALA A 153 3.54 -19.14 -1.86
C ALA A 153 2.52 -18.35 -1.05
N VAL A 154 2.86 -18.01 0.21
CA VAL A 154 1.93 -17.35 1.14
C VAL A 154 2.66 -16.26 1.90
N GLN A 155 2.16 -15.03 1.84
CA GLN A 155 2.70 -13.87 2.55
C GLN A 155 1.58 -13.11 3.25
N LEU A 156 1.81 -12.73 4.50
CA LEU A 156 1.03 -11.72 5.19
C LEU A 156 1.66 -10.37 4.88
N ILE A 157 0.86 -9.45 4.33
CA ILE A 157 1.28 -8.09 3.97
C ILE A 157 0.63 -7.11 4.94
N ALA A 158 1.42 -6.19 5.46
CA ALA A 158 1.00 -5.08 6.28
C ALA A 158 1.29 -3.77 5.57
N THR A 159 0.30 -2.88 5.49
CA THR A 159 0.43 -1.54 4.92
C THR A 159 0.00 -0.52 5.94
N TYR A 160 0.84 0.49 6.18
CA TYR A 160 0.56 1.52 7.16
C TYR A 160 0.13 2.82 6.48
N VAL A 161 -1.04 3.32 6.87
CA VAL A 161 -1.58 4.61 6.44
C VAL A 161 -1.42 5.61 7.59
N PRO A 162 -0.46 6.56 7.49
CA PRO A 162 -0.25 7.54 8.52
C PRO A 162 -1.40 8.56 8.57
N HIS A 163 -1.67 9.07 9.77
CA HIS A 163 -2.56 10.21 9.95
C HIS A 163 -1.95 11.48 9.32
N LEU A 164 -2.62 12.02 8.32
CA LEU A 164 -2.29 13.32 7.76
C LEU A 164 -3.26 14.36 8.32
N SER A 165 -2.73 15.38 9.00
CA SER A 165 -3.47 16.38 9.78
C SER A 165 -4.53 17.20 9.02
N SER A 166 -4.53 17.12 7.70
CA SER A 166 -5.48 17.81 6.81
C SER A 166 -6.74 17.00 6.47
N GLN A 167 -6.83 15.74 6.90
CA GLN A 167 -7.90 14.81 6.50
C GLN A 167 -9.00 14.72 7.57
N LYS A 168 -10.25 14.52 7.11
CA LYS A 168 -11.43 14.37 7.98
C LYS A 168 -11.37 13.11 8.87
N GLU A 169 -10.63 12.08 8.44
CA GLU A 169 -10.40 10.88 9.23
C GLU A 169 -9.09 11.03 10.02
N LYS A 170 -9.23 11.06 11.33
CA LYS A 170 -8.15 11.42 12.25
C LYS A 170 -7.57 10.15 12.90
N GLY A 171 -6.71 9.43 12.20
CA GLY A 171 -6.02 8.32 12.86
C GLY A 171 -5.14 7.47 11.94
N ASN A 172 -4.23 6.74 12.58
CA ASN A 172 -3.35 5.79 11.90
C ASN A 172 -4.08 4.48 11.64
N ILE A 173 -3.87 3.89 10.48
CA ILE A 173 -4.48 2.61 10.09
C ILE A 173 -3.38 1.64 9.69
N LEU A 174 -3.41 0.42 10.26
CA LEU A 174 -2.62 -0.71 9.81
C LEU A 174 -3.54 -1.69 9.08
N SER A 175 -3.32 -1.86 7.79
CA SER A 175 -4.09 -2.79 6.96
C SER A 175 -3.31 -4.09 6.79
N LEU A 176 -3.98 -5.22 6.99
CA LEU A 176 -3.42 -6.56 6.84
C LEU A 176 -4.10 -7.29 5.69
N MET A 177 -3.31 -7.90 4.83
CA MET A 177 -3.75 -8.68 3.67
C MET A 177 -2.96 -9.98 3.58
N LEU A 178 -3.61 -11.02 3.10
CA LEU A 178 -2.95 -12.27 2.72
C LEU A 178 -2.70 -12.26 1.22
N LYS A 179 -1.46 -12.54 0.80
CA LYS A 179 -1.08 -12.76 -0.60
C LYS A 179 -0.78 -14.23 -0.80
N LEU A 180 -1.46 -14.83 -1.76
CA LEU A 180 -1.26 -16.20 -2.23
C LEU A 180 -0.67 -16.14 -3.63
N SER A 181 0.51 -16.73 -3.83
CA SER A 181 1.23 -16.71 -5.11
C SER A 181 1.32 -18.12 -5.71
N MET A 182 1.11 -18.19 -7.04
CA MET A 182 1.14 -19.42 -7.83
C MET A 182 1.83 -19.20 -9.19
#